data_d0404ccf954142e540ae452f14564685
#
_entry.id   d0404ccf954142e540ae452f14564685
#
_cell.length_a   1.000
_cell.length_b   1.000
_cell.length_c   1.000
_cell.angle_alpha   90.00
_cell.angle_beta   90.00
_cell.angle_gamma   90.00
#
_symmetry.space_group_name_H-M   'P 1'
#
loop_
_entity.id
_entity.type
_entity.pdbx_description
1 polymer ?
#
loop_
_entity_poly.entity_id
_entity_poly.type
_entity_poly.pdbx_seq_one_letter_code
_entity_poly.pdbx_strand_id
1 'polypeptide(L)'
;MYLIRDIHNIDFFNKKFSSKPLIATIGNFDGLHLGHKEIIKKMKSIGDKDDLQSLVIFTEPHAKEFFAEQKALFEQPTRISPWRDKCKRLKENKVDFGFFLRFNKKLQNMSPDEFIDKILSKLNIKYLMVGDDFKFGKERSGDFDFLSDWGSNNQIEVDRIPTHSFEGRRVSSTWIRESIADGNFDLAAKLLDRRYTFSGKVVFGNKVGRTIGVPTANIWVPKSNLPIKGVYAVKALVKGETFNGIANMGVRPTVGGTSPVLEIHIFDFNEEIYGCRIEVEFYQKI
;
A
#
# COMPACT_ATOMS: atom_id res chain seq x y z
N MET A 1 7.36 0.74 13.96
CA MET A 1 7.89 0.93 12.58
C MET A 1 8.34 2.37 12.41
N TYR A 2 9.59 2.60 12.02
CA TYR A 2 10.11 3.90 11.59
C TYR A 2 10.01 4.01 10.06
N LEU A 3 9.70 5.22 9.53
CA LEU A 3 9.52 5.42 8.09
C LEU A 3 10.65 6.30 7.52
N ILE A 4 11.45 5.72 6.65
CA ILE A 4 12.47 6.42 5.87
C ILE A 4 11.79 7.03 4.65
N ARG A 5 11.96 8.33 4.43
CA ARG A 5 11.32 9.05 3.33
C ARG A 5 12.36 9.49 2.32
N ASP A 6 12.41 8.77 1.20
CA ASP A 6 13.30 9.03 0.07
C ASP A 6 14.80 8.87 0.36
N ILE A 7 15.60 8.81 -0.69
CA ILE A 7 17.04 8.47 -0.68
C ILE A 7 17.85 9.40 0.22
N HIS A 8 17.55 10.70 0.22
CA HIS A 8 18.30 11.69 0.98
C HIS A 8 18.20 11.54 2.52
N ASN A 9 17.30 10.69 3.01
CA ASN A 9 17.20 10.38 4.44
C ASN A 9 17.96 9.11 4.87
N ILE A 10 18.64 8.42 3.96
CA ILE A 10 19.40 7.20 4.29
C ILE A 10 20.52 7.50 5.28
N ASP A 11 21.29 8.58 5.08
CA ASP A 11 22.39 8.94 5.98
C ASP A 11 21.91 9.24 7.40
N PHE A 12 20.77 9.93 7.52
CA PHE A 12 20.15 10.17 8.83
C PHE A 12 19.67 8.88 9.47
N PHE A 13 19.06 8.01 8.69
CA PHE A 13 18.62 6.69 9.14
C PHE A 13 19.81 5.86 9.64
N ASN A 14 20.89 5.78 8.88
CA ASN A 14 22.09 5.04 9.26
C ASN A 14 22.70 5.57 10.56
N LYS A 15 22.83 6.89 10.71
CA LYS A 15 23.34 7.50 11.96
C LYS A 15 22.49 7.14 13.17
N LYS A 16 21.17 6.98 12.99
CA LYS A 16 20.23 6.74 14.09
C LYS A 16 20.06 5.25 14.42
N PHE A 17 20.16 4.35 13.42
CA PHE A 17 19.79 2.95 13.53
C PHE A 17 20.89 1.98 13.04
N SER A 18 22.15 2.39 13.00
CA SER A 18 23.27 1.59 12.46
C SER A 18 23.70 0.39 13.29
N SER A 19 23.08 0.15 14.45
CA SER A 19 23.54 -0.88 15.39
C SER A 19 23.27 -2.31 14.94
N LYS A 20 22.26 -2.54 14.09
CA LYS A 20 21.89 -3.87 13.61
C LYS A 20 21.80 -3.93 12.09
N PRO A 21 22.25 -5.04 11.50
CA PRO A 21 22.06 -5.25 10.08
C PRO A 21 20.58 -5.50 9.73
N LEU A 22 20.27 -5.40 8.43
CA LEU A 22 18.91 -5.43 7.92
C LEU A 22 18.63 -6.69 7.12
N ILE A 23 17.43 -7.24 7.31
CA ILE A 23 16.76 -8.09 6.32
C ILE A 23 15.76 -7.25 5.55
N ALA A 24 15.95 -7.13 4.23
CA ALA A 24 15.15 -6.25 3.39
C ALA A 24 14.29 -7.01 2.38
N THR A 25 13.19 -6.41 1.98
CA THR A 25 12.41 -6.83 0.81
C THR A 25 11.99 -5.61 0.01
N ILE A 26 11.84 -5.79 -1.32
CA ILE A 26 11.42 -4.73 -2.23
C ILE A 26 10.15 -5.15 -2.95
N GLY A 27 9.13 -4.30 -2.89
CA GLY A 27 7.86 -4.59 -3.55
C GLY A 27 6.83 -3.49 -3.34
N ASN A 28 5.70 -3.60 -4.02
CA ASN A 28 4.64 -2.59 -3.89
C ASN A 28 3.79 -2.72 -2.63
N PHE A 29 3.64 -3.92 -2.13
CA PHE A 29 2.86 -4.24 -0.93
C PHE A 29 1.45 -3.63 -0.93
N ASP A 30 0.83 -3.51 -2.13
CA ASP A 30 -0.52 -2.98 -2.25
C ASP A 30 -1.53 -3.98 -1.68
N GLY A 31 -2.29 -3.51 -0.68
CA GLY A 31 -3.25 -4.31 0.07
C GLY A 31 -2.67 -5.18 1.17
N LEU A 32 -1.36 -5.42 1.22
CA LEU A 32 -0.71 -6.34 2.18
C LEU A 32 -1.46 -7.68 2.31
N HIS A 33 -1.57 -8.40 1.19
CA HIS A 33 -2.29 -9.67 1.05
C HIS A 33 -1.48 -10.86 1.60
N LEU A 34 -2.10 -12.08 1.60
CA LEU A 34 -1.49 -13.31 2.10
C LEU A 34 -0.05 -13.51 1.62
N GLY A 35 0.22 -13.36 0.31
CA GLY A 35 1.59 -13.48 -0.22
C GLY A 35 2.57 -12.49 0.41
N HIS A 36 2.16 -11.24 0.65
CA HIS A 36 3.00 -10.26 1.34
C HIS A 36 3.21 -10.60 2.83
N LYS A 37 2.19 -11.16 3.49
CA LYS A 37 2.30 -11.59 4.89
C LYS A 37 3.27 -12.75 5.05
N GLU A 38 3.28 -13.70 4.12
CA GLU A 38 4.25 -14.82 4.13
C GLU A 38 5.70 -14.30 3.96
N ILE A 39 5.90 -13.30 3.10
CA ILE A 39 7.21 -12.63 3.00
C ILE A 39 7.64 -12.06 4.34
N ILE A 40 6.77 -11.27 4.98
CA ILE A 40 7.07 -10.64 6.27
C ILE A 40 7.31 -11.70 7.35
N LYS A 41 6.52 -12.77 7.37
CA LYS A 41 6.69 -13.87 8.32
C LYS A 41 8.05 -14.54 8.15
N LYS A 42 8.47 -14.84 6.91
CA LYS A 42 9.80 -15.39 6.61
C LYS A 42 10.90 -14.42 7.03
N MET A 43 10.78 -13.12 6.69
CA MET A 43 11.72 -12.08 7.12
C MET A 43 11.89 -12.06 8.64
N LYS A 44 10.80 -12.19 9.39
CA LYS A 44 10.85 -12.17 10.85
C LYS A 44 11.53 -13.43 11.41
N SER A 45 11.20 -14.60 10.86
CA SER A 45 11.84 -15.86 11.28
C SER A 45 13.37 -15.81 11.09
N ILE A 46 13.84 -15.27 9.96
CA ILE A 46 15.27 -15.09 9.70
C ILE A 46 15.84 -13.98 10.60
N GLY A 47 15.14 -12.85 10.69
CA GLY A 47 15.56 -11.71 11.51
C GLY A 47 15.73 -12.07 13.00
N ASP A 48 14.81 -12.84 13.54
CA ASP A 48 14.88 -13.30 14.95
C ASP A 48 16.04 -14.27 15.18
N LYS A 49 16.39 -15.12 14.18
CA LYS A 49 17.50 -16.07 14.24
C LYS A 49 18.85 -15.38 14.16
N ASP A 50 18.99 -14.42 13.24
CA ASP A 50 20.27 -13.83 12.84
C ASP A 50 20.45 -12.39 13.38
N ASP A 51 19.57 -11.95 14.30
CA ASP A 51 19.52 -10.62 14.93
C ASP A 51 19.45 -9.48 13.90
N LEU A 52 18.59 -9.63 12.85
CA LEU A 52 18.38 -8.64 11.80
C LEU A 52 17.08 -7.85 12.02
N GLN A 53 17.09 -6.57 11.65
CA GLN A 53 15.88 -5.75 11.65
C GLN A 53 15.22 -5.76 10.27
N SER A 54 13.89 -5.82 10.25
CA SER A 54 13.11 -5.93 9.02
C SER A 54 12.91 -4.59 8.33
N LEU A 55 13.20 -4.52 7.02
CA LEU A 55 13.03 -3.36 6.16
C LEU A 55 12.16 -3.69 4.94
N VAL A 56 11.05 -2.98 4.76
CA VAL A 56 10.24 -3.07 3.55
C VAL A 56 10.44 -1.82 2.70
N ILE A 57 10.96 -2.00 1.48
CA ILE A 57 11.21 -0.94 0.50
C ILE A 57 10.05 -0.93 -0.51
N PHE A 58 9.42 0.23 -0.73
CA PHE A 58 8.33 0.40 -1.67
C PHE A 58 8.34 1.78 -2.33
N THR A 59 7.71 1.91 -3.49
CA THR A 59 7.64 3.20 -4.21
C THR A 59 6.34 3.96 -3.91
N GLU A 60 6.43 5.30 -3.90
CA GLU A 60 5.30 6.21 -3.75
C GLU A 60 5.53 7.51 -4.57
N PRO A 61 4.67 7.89 -5.53
CA PRO A 61 3.54 7.10 -6.02
C PRO A 61 3.95 5.73 -6.59
N HIS A 62 2.98 4.88 -6.83
CA HIS A 62 3.21 3.62 -7.55
C HIS A 62 3.75 3.92 -8.95
N ALA A 63 4.71 3.11 -9.44
CA ALA A 63 5.26 3.31 -10.79
C ALA A 63 4.16 3.42 -11.87
N LYS A 64 3.13 2.56 -11.79
CA LYS A 64 1.99 2.59 -12.74
C LYS A 64 1.23 3.92 -12.71
N GLU A 65 1.05 4.54 -11.55
CA GLU A 65 0.38 5.84 -11.41
C GLU A 65 1.23 6.96 -12.00
N PHE A 66 2.52 6.95 -11.71
CA PHE A 66 3.46 7.91 -12.28
C PHE A 66 3.45 7.87 -13.81
N PHE A 67 3.47 6.66 -14.41
CA PHE A 67 3.38 6.53 -15.87
C PHE A 67 2.02 6.92 -16.43
N ALA A 68 0.92 6.63 -15.73
CA ALA A 68 -0.42 7.05 -16.14
C ALA A 68 -0.56 8.58 -16.13
N GLU A 69 0.00 9.24 -15.11
CA GLU A 69 0.02 10.70 -15.02
C GLU A 69 0.85 11.33 -16.15
N GLN A 70 2.04 10.77 -16.45
CA GLN A 70 2.86 11.23 -17.56
C GLN A 70 2.18 11.10 -18.93
N LYS A 71 1.42 10.02 -19.14
CA LYS A 71 0.70 9.76 -20.40
C LYS A 71 -0.65 10.48 -20.46
N ALA A 72 -1.01 11.27 -19.44
CA ALA A 72 -2.32 11.90 -19.29
C ALA A 72 -3.48 10.92 -19.50
N LEU A 73 -3.33 9.67 -19.02
CA LEU A 73 -4.37 8.66 -19.16
C LEU A 73 -5.62 9.09 -18.40
N PHE A 74 -6.78 8.94 -19.06
CA PHE A 74 -8.07 9.29 -18.48
C PHE A 74 -8.39 8.46 -17.23
N GLU A 75 -8.03 7.17 -17.25
CA GLU A 75 -8.20 6.29 -16.10
C GLU A 75 -6.88 6.10 -15.34
N GLN A 76 -6.89 6.48 -14.06
CA GLN A 76 -5.78 6.21 -13.17
C GLN A 76 -5.82 4.78 -12.67
N PRO A 77 -4.64 4.12 -12.49
CA PRO A 77 -4.59 2.78 -11.91
C PRO A 77 -5.24 2.73 -10.52
N THR A 78 -6.00 1.69 -10.27
CA THR A 78 -6.64 1.48 -8.96
C THR A 78 -5.65 0.95 -7.94
N ARG A 79 -5.79 1.38 -6.68
CA ARG A 79 -5.09 0.84 -5.50
C ARG A 79 -6.05 0.09 -4.59
N ILE A 80 -5.55 -0.96 -3.95
CA ILE A 80 -6.28 -1.60 -2.86
C ILE A 80 -6.30 -0.68 -1.65
N SER A 81 -5.16 -0.05 -1.34
CA SER A 81 -5.05 0.82 -0.16
C SER A 81 -4.12 2.01 -0.38
N PRO A 82 -4.45 3.18 0.24
CA PRO A 82 -3.54 4.31 0.30
C PRO A 82 -2.24 3.96 1.02
N TRP A 83 -1.17 4.72 0.76
CA TRP A 83 0.14 4.47 1.38
C TRP A 83 0.11 4.51 2.92
N ARG A 84 -0.76 5.33 3.51
CA ARG A 84 -0.93 5.39 4.98
C ARG A 84 -1.47 4.09 5.55
N ASP A 85 -2.46 3.48 4.89
CA ASP A 85 -3.02 2.19 5.28
C ASP A 85 -1.99 1.08 5.09
N LYS A 86 -1.19 1.12 4.01
CA LYS A 86 -0.03 0.25 3.83
C LYS A 86 0.92 0.34 5.03
N CYS A 87 1.34 1.54 5.43
CA CYS A 87 2.20 1.74 6.59
C CYS A 87 1.57 1.23 7.90
N LYS A 88 0.25 1.46 8.10
CA LYS A 88 -0.50 0.93 9.25
C LYS A 88 -0.39 -0.60 9.28
N ARG A 89 -0.66 -1.26 8.15
CA ARG A 89 -0.63 -2.73 8.03
C ARG A 89 0.80 -3.30 8.20
N LEU A 90 1.82 -2.66 7.65
CA LEU A 90 3.22 -3.06 7.90
C LEU A 90 3.57 -2.97 9.39
N LYS A 91 3.14 -1.91 10.08
CA LYS A 91 3.33 -1.75 11.53
C LYS A 91 2.60 -2.83 12.33
N GLU A 92 1.35 -3.15 11.99
CA GLU A 92 0.55 -4.22 12.61
C GLU A 92 1.23 -5.58 12.45
N ASN A 93 1.89 -5.82 11.31
CA ASN A 93 2.71 -7.02 11.08
C ASN A 93 4.12 -6.90 11.67
N LYS A 94 4.35 -5.92 12.58
CA LYS A 94 5.58 -5.73 13.35
C LYS A 94 6.84 -5.54 12.48
N VAL A 95 6.75 -4.95 11.30
CA VAL A 95 7.89 -4.52 10.48
C VAL A 95 8.59 -3.37 11.20
N ASP A 96 9.94 -3.42 11.29
CA ASP A 96 10.71 -2.40 12.00
C ASP A 96 10.83 -1.12 11.21
N PHE A 97 11.13 -1.22 9.91
CA PHE A 97 11.38 -0.09 9.03
C PHE A 97 10.57 -0.18 7.74
N GLY A 98 9.99 0.94 7.33
CA GLY A 98 9.44 1.13 5.99
C GLY A 98 10.28 2.16 5.24
N PHE A 99 10.71 1.86 4.05
CA PHE A 99 11.42 2.81 3.20
C PHE A 99 10.60 3.09 1.95
N PHE A 100 10.03 4.28 1.85
CA PHE A 100 9.39 4.67 0.63
C PHE A 100 10.31 5.51 -0.26
N LEU A 101 10.52 5.02 -1.47
CA LEU A 101 11.23 5.69 -2.53
C LEU A 101 10.27 6.54 -3.33
N ARG A 102 10.58 7.82 -3.49
CA ARG A 102 9.78 8.69 -4.35
C ARG A 102 9.95 8.28 -5.80
N PHE A 103 8.89 7.70 -6.41
CA PHE A 103 8.92 7.39 -7.84
C PHE A 103 8.77 8.66 -8.67
N ASN A 104 9.83 9.04 -9.35
CA ASN A 104 9.94 10.24 -10.16
C ASN A 104 10.83 9.97 -11.39
N LYS A 105 11.02 10.95 -12.26
CA LYS A 105 11.88 10.82 -13.45
C LYS A 105 13.30 10.37 -13.13
N LYS A 106 13.85 10.77 -11.96
CA LYS A 106 15.21 10.36 -11.54
C LYS A 106 15.24 8.86 -11.24
N LEU A 107 14.29 8.34 -10.46
CA LEU A 107 14.21 6.91 -10.15
C LEU A 107 13.83 6.08 -11.38
N GLN A 108 12.95 6.59 -12.26
CA GLN A 108 12.57 5.96 -13.53
C GLN A 108 13.78 5.69 -14.44
N ASN A 109 14.71 6.65 -14.52
CA ASN A 109 15.87 6.60 -15.43
C ASN A 109 17.12 5.99 -14.77
N MET A 110 17.04 5.60 -13.51
CA MET A 110 18.15 5.01 -12.75
C MET A 110 18.45 3.60 -13.28
N SER A 111 19.71 3.34 -13.69
CA SER A 111 20.13 2.00 -14.08
C SER A 111 20.08 1.03 -12.90
N PRO A 112 20.11 -0.30 -13.12
CA PRO A 112 20.23 -1.27 -12.04
C PRO A 112 21.44 -1.01 -11.14
N ASP A 113 22.61 -0.73 -11.73
CA ASP A 113 23.84 -0.42 -10.98
C ASP A 113 23.66 0.84 -10.13
N GLU A 114 23.11 1.91 -10.71
CA GLU A 114 22.85 3.15 -9.97
C GLU A 114 21.85 2.93 -8.83
N PHE A 115 20.84 2.06 -9.02
CA PHE A 115 19.88 1.73 -7.97
C PHE A 115 20.56 1.01 -6.80
N ILE A 116 21.44 0.08 -7.12
CA ILE A 116 22.25 -0.61 -6.12
C ILE A 116 23.16 0.38 -5.40
N ASP A 117 23.98 1.12 -6.12
CA ASP A 117 25.00 2.02 -5.53
C ASP A 117 24.41 3.13 -4.68
N LYS A 118 23.30 3.74 -5.16
CA LYS A 118 22.69 4.90 -4.52
C LYS A 118 21.70 4.53 -3.42
N ILE A 119 21.17 3.28 -3.41
CA ILE A 119 20.13 2.88 -2.49
C ILE A 119 20.55 1.65 -1.67
N LEU A 120 20.74 0.49 -2.30
CA LEU A 120 20.92 -0.76 -1.56
C LEU A 120 22.27 -0.80 -0.83
N SER A 121 23.37 -0.39 -1.48
CA SER A 121 24.71 -0.35 -0.89
C SER A 121 24.85 0.70 0.23
N LYS A 122 23.91 1.65 0.32
CA LYS A 122 23.89 2.64 1.40
C LYS A 122 23.18 2.13 2.66
N LEU A 123 22.51 1.00 2.58
CA LEU A 123 21.81 0.36 3.69
C LEU A 123 22.61 -0.83 4.19
N ASN A 124 22.68 -1.04 5.49
CA ASN A 124 23.38 -2.18 6.09
C ASN A 124 22.57 -3.49 5.90
N ILE A 125 22.30 -3.87 4.63
CA ILE A 125 21.54 -5.08 4.29
C ILE A 125 22.48 -6.28 4.38
N LYS A 126 22.04 -7.33 5.05
CA LYS A 126 22.69 -8.65 5.09
C LYS A 126 21.88 -9.72 4.40
N TYR A 127 20.55 -9.51 4.32
CA TYR A 127 19.64 -10.43 3.68
C TYR A 127 18.65 -9.66 2.82
N LEU A 128 18.50 -10.00 1.55
CA LEU A 128 17.55 -9.38 0.63
C LEU A 128 16.60 -10.43 0.06
N MET A 129 15.30 -10.18 0.19
CA MET A 129 14.25 -11.06 -0.34
C MET A 129 13.46 -10.35 -1.42
N VAL A 130 13.31 -10.95 -2.59
CA VAL A 130 12.49 -10.39 -3.68
C VAL A 130 11.59 -11.45 -4.29
N GLY A 131 10.45 -11.02 -4.86
CA GLY A 131 9.54 -11.91 -5.57
C GLY A 131 10.19 -12.51 -6.83
N ASP A 132 9.65 -13.62 -7.29
CA ASP A 132 10.11 -14.33 -8.49
C ASP A 132 9.97 -13.52 -9.80
N ASP A 133 9.04 -12.56 -9.83
CA ASP A 133 8.81 -11.64 -10.96
C ASP A 133 9.38 -10.23 -10.73
N PHE A 134 10.24 -10.07 -9.73
CA PHE A 134 10.82 -8.78 -9.39
C PHE A 134 11.70 -8.25 -10.50
N LYS A 135 11.48 -6.99 -10.87
CA LYS A 135 12.28 -6.25 -11.84
C LYS A 135 12.44 -4.81 -11.36
N PHE A 136 13.62 -4.23 -11.57
CA PHE A 136 13.96 -2.88 -11.15
C PHE A 136 14.86 -2.16 -12.17
N GLY A 137 15.16 -0.89 -11.89
CA GLY A 137 15.99 -0.07 -12.78
C GLY A 137 15.24 0.39 -14.03
N LYS A 138 15.96 1.18 -14.85
CA LYS A 138 15.45 1.72 -16.12
C LYS A 138 14.99 0.57 -17.03
N GLU A 139 13.78 0.71 -17.59
CA GLU A 139 13.18 -0.28 -18.49
C GLU A 139 13.06 -1.70 -17.88
N ARG A 140 13.10 -1.80 -16.54
CA ARG A 140 13.05 -3.07 -15.81
C ARG A 140 14.22 -4.02 -16.14
N SER A 141 15.38 -3.47 -16.46
CA SER A 141 16.56 -4.22 -16.91
C SER A 141 17.28 -4.98 -15.80
N GLY A 142 17.06 -4.62 -14.52
CA GLY A 142 17.55 -5.40 -13.38
C GLY A 142 16.53 -6.44 -12.93
N ASP A 143 17.01 -7.58 -12.48
CA ASP A 143 16.20 -8.71 -12.00
C ASP A 143 16.83 -9.41 -10.78
N PHE A 144 16.32 -10.62 -10.49
CA PHE A 144 16.83 -11.42 -9.39
C PHE A 144 18.30 -11.83 -9.61
N ASP A 145 18.65 -12.26 -10.81
CA ASP A 145 20.00 -12.75 -11.08
C ASP A 145 21.03 -11.61 -10.93
N PHE A 146 20.67 -10.41 -11.40
CA PHE A 146 21.47 -9.19 -11.17
C PHE A 146 21.69 -8.89 -9.67
N LEU A 147 20.65 -9.05 -8.85
CA LEU A 147 20.76 -8.86 -7.39
C LEU A 147 21.55 -9.98 -6.72
N SER A 148 21.44 -11.22 -7.20
CA SER A 148 22.15 -12.37 -6.68
C SER A 148 23.65 -12.24 -6.92
N ASP A 149 24.06 -11.82 -8.12
CA ASP A 149 25.46 -11.56 -8.46
C ASP A 149 26.03 -10.43 -7.61
N TRP A 150 25.29 -9.32 -7.46
CA TRP A 150 25.70 -8.24 -6.56
C TRP A 150 25.79 -8.72 -5.10
N GLY A 151 24.83 -9.49 -4.63
CA GLY A 151 24.82 -10.03 -3.27
C GLY A 151 26.03 -10.90 -2.98
N SER A 152 26.36 -11.80 -3.91
CA SER A 152 27.52 -12.70 -3.81
C SER A 152 28.83 -11.93 -3.69
N ASN A 153 28.99 -10.83 -4.44
CA ASN A 153 30.19 -9.99 -4.40
C ASN A 153 30.26 -9.11 -3.13
N ASN A 154 29.17 -8.96 -2.38
CA ASN A 154 29.10 -8.06 -1.23
C ASN A 154 28.74 -8.78 0.09
N GLN A 155 28.79 -10.11 0.12
CA GLN A 155 28.43 -10.93 1.30
C GLN A 155 26.99 -10.67 1.79
N ILE A 156 26.06 -10.47 0.85
CA ILE A 156 24.63 -10.29 1.08
C ILE A 156 23.91 -11.53 0.54
N GLU A 157 23.14 -12.17 1.39
CA GLU A 157 22.31 -13.29 0.96
C GLU A 157 21.08 -12.77 0.21
N VAL A 158 20.83 -13.27 -1.00
CA VAL A 158 19.69 -12.85 -1.84
C VAL A 158 18.80 -14.05 -2.12
N ASP A 159 17.58 -14.01 -1.61
CA ASP A 159 16.58 -15.08 -1.74
C ASP A 159 15.44 -14.69 -2.67
N ARG A 160 15.01 -15.68 -3.45
CA ARG A 160 13.78 -15.61 -4.24
C ARG A 160 12.61 -16.12 -3.40
N ILE A 161 11.55 -15.33 -3.32
CA ILE A 161 10.36 -15.71 -2.58
C ILE A 161 9.39 -16.39 -3.54
N PRO A 162 9.00 -17.65 -3.27
CA PRO A 162 8.05 -18.34 -4.12
C PRO A 162 6.67 -17.68 -4.08
N THR A 163 5.96 -17.80 -5.18
CA THR A 163 4.57 -17.33 -5.30
C THR A 163 3.66 -18.06 -4.31
N HIS A 164 2.93 -17.30 -3.51
CA HIS A 164 1.86 -17.85 -2.66
C HIS A 164 0.58 -18.05 -3.47
N SER A 165 -0.01 -19.24 -3.38
CA SER A 165 -1.26 -19.58 -4.08
C SER A 165 -2.39 -19.83 -3.08
N PHE A 166 -3.62 -19.45 -3.48
CA PHE A 166 -4.85 -19.73 -2.78
C PHE A 166 -5.82 -20.41 -3.76
N GLU A 167 -6.34 -21.58 -3.40
CA GLU A 167 -7.22 -22.39 -4.27
C GLU A 167 -6.64 -22.59 -5.69
N GLY A 168 -5.34 -22.85 -5.81
CA GLY A 168 -4.64 -23.11 -7.08
C GLY A 168 -4.33 -21.86 -7.93
N ARG A 169 -4.77 -20.66 -7.54
CA ARG A 169 -4.47 -19.40 -8.22
C ARG A 169 -3.47 -18.57 -7.40
N ARG A 170 -2.49 -17.93 -8.09
CA ARG A 170 -1.54 -16.99 -7.46
C ARG A 170 -2.27 -15.84 -6.77
N VAL A 171 -2.00 -15.62 -5.48
CA VAL A 171 -2.48 -14.45 -4.76
C VAL A 171 -1.75 -13.21 -5.25
N SER A 172 -2.49 -12.23 -5.74
CA SER A 172 -1.93 -10.99 -6.30
C SER A 172 -2.82 -9.79 -6.01
N SER A 173 -2.23 -8.59 -5.97
CA SER A 173 -3.00 -7.35 -5.87
C SER A 173 -3.98 -7.16 -7.04
N THR A 174 -3.70 -7.74 -8.21
CA THR A 174 -4.61 -7.69 -9.36
C THR A 174 -5.87 -8.50 -9.08
N TRP A 175 -5.75 -9.75 -8.66
CA TRP A 175 -6.90 -10.58 -8.32
C TRP A 175 -7.76 -9.98 -7.20
N ILE A 176 -7.13 -9.36 -6.21
CA ILE A 176 -7.87 -8.69 -5.13
C ILE A 176 -8.64 -7.47 -5.65
N ARG A 177 -8.04 -6.65 -6.53
CA ARG A 177 -8.75 -5.52 -7.14
C ARG A 177 -9.94 -5.98 -7.99
N GLU A 178 -9.79 -7.04 -8.76
CA GLU A 178 -10.87 -7.68 -9.50
C GLU A 178 -11.99 -8.12 -8.55
N SER A 179 -11.67 -8.89 -7.50
CA SER A 179 -12.65 -9.37 -6.52
C SER A 179 -13.43 -8.24 -5.86
N ILE A 180 -12.75 -7.14 -5.50
CA ILE A 180 -13.39 -5.96 -4.90
C ILE A 180 -14.30 -5.25 -5.91
N ALA A 181 -13.84 -5.06 -7.15
CA ALA A 181 -14.61 -4.40 -8.22
C ALA A 181 -15.89 -5.18 -8.55
N ASP A 182 -15.81 -6.51 -8.55
CA ASP A 182 -16.93 -7.42 -8.77
C ASP A 182 -17.87 -7.51 -7.55
N GLY A 183 -17.52 -6.87 -6.43
CA GLY A 183 -18.31 -6.92 -5.19
C GLY A 183 -18.12 -8.20 -4.38
N ASN A 184 -17.17 -9.06 -4.74
CA ASN A 184 -16.87 -10.29 -4.01
C ASN A 184 -15.93 -9.98 -2.80
N PHE A 185 -16.49 -9.33 -1.79
CA PHE A 185 -15.74 -8.94 -0.59
C PHE A 185 -15.32 -10.12 0.28
N ASP A 186 -16.02 -11.25 0.20
CA ASP A 186 -15.66 -12.45 0.95
C ASP A 186 -14.39 -13.09 0.37
N LEU A 187 -14.26 -13.17 -0.95
CA LEU A 187 -13.03 -13.61 -1.58
C LEU A 187 -11.89 -12.62 -1.32
N ALA A 188 -12.16 -11.31 -1.48
CA ALA A 188 -11.17 -10.29 -1.16
C ALA A 188 -10.70 -10.39 0.31
N ALA A 189 -11.59 -10.68 1.25
CA ALA A 189 -11.27 -10.88 2.65
C ALA A 189 -10.37 -12.09 2.88
N LYS A 190 -10.64 -13.22 2.22
CA LYS A 190 -9.79 -14.42 2.28
C LYS A 190 -8.38 -14.12 1.76
N LEU A 191 -8.27 -13.44 0.60
CA LEU A 191 -6.98 -13.10 -0.01
C LEU A 191 -6.17 -12.06 0.78
N LEU A 192 -6.86 -11.13 1.45
CA LEU A 192 -6.26 -10.11 2.33
C LEU A 192 -5.99 -10.61 3.75
N ASP A 193 -6.63 -11.73 4.15
CA ASP A 193 -6.72 -12.21 5.53
C ASP A 193 -7.25 -11.12 6.50
N ARG A 194 -8.23 -10.36 6.03
CA ARG A 194 -9.04 -9.37 6.74
C ARG A 194 -10.10 -8.79 5.81
N ARG A 195 -11.13 -8.18 6.35
CA ARG A 195 -12.09 -7.41 5.52
C ARG A 195 -11.37 -6.29 4.77
N TYR A 196 -11.88 -5.97 3.58
CA TYR A 196 -11.38 -4.81 2.83
C TYR A 196 -11.75 -3.52 3.55
N THR A 197 -10.76 -2.67 3.80
CA THR A 197 -10.93 -1.40 4.49
C THR A 197 -10.29 -0.25 3.73
N PHE A 198 -10.86 0.93 3.88
CA PHE A 198 -10.31 2.19 3.43
C PHE A 198 -10.33 3.22 4.55
N SER A 199 -9.21 3.91 4.80
CA SER A 199 -9.14 5.00 5.79
C SER A 199 -8.96 6.35 5.13
N GLY A 200 -9.80 7.30 5.48
CA GLY A 200 -9.72 8.66 4.95
C GLY A 200 -10.06 9.73 5.99
N LYS A 201 -9.67 10.97 5.68
CA LYS A 201 -10.03 12.14 6.47
C LYS A 201 -11.42 12.59 6.08
N VAL A 202 -12.29 12.85 7.06
CA VAL A 202 -13.60 13.45 6.83
C VAL A 202 -13.42 14.92 6.45
N VAL A 203 -13.95 15.29 5.29
CA VAL A 203 -13.88 16.63 4.73
C VAL A 203 -15.27 17.26 4.57
N PHE A 204 -15.31 18.57 4.43
CA PHE A 204 -16.57 19.26 4.15
C PHE A 204 -17.09 18.86 2.77
N GLY A 205 -18.40 18.54 2.72
CA GLY A 205 -19.16 18.30 1.50
C GLY A 205 -20.25 19.34 1.30
N ASN A 206 -21.09 19.16 0.28
CA ASN A 206 -22.19 20.11 -0.05
C ASN A 206 -23.36 20.09 0.95
N LYS A 207 -23.30 19.23 2.00
CA LYS A 207 -24.31 19.11 3.08
C LYS A 207 -25.74 18.78 2.59
N VAL A 208 -25.92 18.31 1.35
CA VAL A 208 -27.23 17.99 0.77
C VAL A 208 -27.96 16.91 1.58
N GLY A 209 -27.24 15.90 2.08
CA GLY A 209 -27.85 14.85 2.92
C GLY A 209 -28.48 15.34 4.20
N ARG A 210 -28.01 16.46 4.79
CA ARG A 210 -28.63 17.07 5.98
C ARG A 210 -30.01 17.63 5.70
N THR A 211 -30.25 18.15 4.49
CA THR A 211 -31.54 18.75 4.13
C THR A 211 -32.67 17.73 3.94
N ILE A 212 -32.29 16.46 3.70
CA ILE A 212 -33.20 15.33 3.50
C ILE A 212 -33.22 14.34 4.68
N GLY A 213 -32.64 14.73 5.84
CA GLY A 213 -32.60 13.88 7.03
C GLY A 213 -31.62 12.72 7.01
N VAL A 214 -30.72 12.63 6.00
CA VAL A 214 -29.71 11.56 5.85
C VAL A 214 -28.31 12.20 5.83
N PRO A 215 -27.77 12.63 6.99
CA PRO A 215 -26.45 13.24 7.04
C PRO A 215 -25.36 12.28 6.59
N THR A 216 -24.46 12.73 5.70
CA THR A 216 -23.34 11.94 5.20
C THR A 216 -22.01 12.57 5.57
N ALA A 217 -21.04 11.72 5.94
CA ALA A 217 -19.64 12.09 6.07
C ALA A 217 -18.95 11.90 4.72
N ASN A 218 -18.30 12.96 4.21
CA ASN A 218 -17.52 12.89 2.99
C ASN A 218 -16.07 12.54 3.35
N ILE A 219 -15.57 11.43 2.81
CA ILE A 219 -14.20 10.99 3.05
C ILE A 219 -13.35 11.36 1.86
N TRP A 220 -12.23 12.01 2.14
CA TRP A 220 -11.25 12.32 1.12
C TRP A 220 -10.63 11.05 0.55
N VAL A 221 -10.72 10.90 -0.77
CA VAL A 221 -10.12 9.82 -1.55
C VAL A 221 -8.93 10.39 -2.33
N PRO A 222 -7.76 9.71 -2.34
CA PRO A 222 -6.64 10.11 -3.18
C PRO A 222 -7.02 10.11 -4.66
N LYS A 223 -6.25 10.83 -5.49
CA LYS A 223 -6.43 10.82 -6.97
C LYS A 223 -6.33 9.42 -7.58
N SER A 224 -5.56 8.51 -6.94
CA SER A 224 -5.55 7.09 -7.30
C SER A 224 -6.91 6.47 -6.99
N ASN A 225 -7.56 5.93 -8.01
CA ASN A 225 -8.86 5.31 -7.87
C ASN A 225 -8.84 4.10 -6.91
N LEU A 226 -9.92 3.95 -6.12
CA LEU A 226 -10.18 2.71 -5.39
C LEU A 226 -10.92 1.72 -6.31
N PRO A 227 -10.77 0.39 -6.12
CA PRO A 227 -11.47 -0.62 -6.91
C PRO A 227 -12.94 -0.81 -6.48
N ILE A 228 -13.61 0.27 -6.10
CA ILE A 228 -15.02 0.30 -5.66
C ILE A 228 -15.79 1.38 -6.42
N LYS A 229 -17.04 1.11 -6.77
CA LYS A 229 -17.96 2.05 -7.40
C LYS A 229 -19.41 1.66 -7.09
N GLY A 230 -20.21 2.62 -6.66
CA GLY A 230 -21.61 2.40 -6.28
C GLY A 230 -21.82 2.35 -4.78
N VAL A 231 -22.87 1.66 -4.33
CA VAL A 231 -23.37 1.66 -2.96
C VAL A 231 -23.00 0.37 -2.23
N TYR A 232 -22.65 0.48 -0.95
CA TYR A 232 -22.14 -0.64 -0.15
C TYR A 232 -22.68 -0.60 1.28
N ALA A 233 -22.98 -1.76 1.83
CA ALA A 233 -23.12 -1.95 3.26
C ALA A 233 -21.72 -1.94 3.90
N VAL A 234 -21.55 -1.11 4.93
CA VAL A 234 -20.26 -0.87 5.57
C VAL A 234 -20.33 -0.81 7.08
N LYS A 235 -19.20 -0.94 7.74
CA LYS A 235 -18.99 -0.49 9.11
C LYS A 235 -17.98 0.65 9.12
N ALA A 236 -18.26 1.70 9.88
CA ALA A 236 -17.38 2.83 10.09
C ALA A 236 -16.76 2.77 11.49
N LEU A 237 -15.43 2.74 11.58
CA LEU A 237 -14.70 2.89 12.84
C LEU A 237 -14.40 4.38 13.05
N VAL A 238 -15.07 4.97 14.05
CA VAL A 238 -15.00 6.39 14.40
C VAL A 238 -14.58 6.52 15.85
N LYS A 239 -13.47 7.21 16.13
CA LYS A 239 -12.96 7.44 17.51
C LYS A 239 -12.83 6.16 18.37
N GLY A 240 -12.64 4.99 17.75
CA GLY A 240 -12.53 3.70 18.45
C GLY A 240 -13.82 2.90 18.54
N GLU A 241 -14.97 3.46 18.17
CA GLU A 241 -16.27 2.80 18.14
C GLU A 241 -16.68 2.43 16.71
N THR A 242 -17.43 1.33 16.59
CA THR A 242 -17.86 0.80 15.29
C THR A 242 -19.36 0.99 15.11
N PHE A 243 -19.73 1.62 13.99
CA PHE A 243 -21.10 1.91 13.59
C PHE A 243 -21.44 1.23 12.26
N ASN A 244 -22.67 0.80 12.09
CA ASN A 244 -23.16 0.36 10.79
C ASN A 244 -23.45 1.58 9.89
N GLY A 245 -23.41 1.39 8.58
CA GLY A 245 -23.72 2.47 7.66
C GLY A 245 -23.83 2.01 6.21
N ILE A 246 -24.13 2.96 5.35
CA ILE A 246 -24.14 2.82 3.90
C ILE A 246 -23.14 3.80 3.32
N ALA A 247 -22.26 3.30 2.43
CA ALA A 247 -21.28 4.11 1.73
C ALA A 247 -21.61 4.17 0.24
N ASN A 248 -21.45 5.33 -0.37
CA ASN A 248 -21.54 5.54 -1.80
C ASN A 248 -20.18 6.02 -2.34
N MET A 249 -19.59 5.24 -3.24
CA MET A 249 -18.39 5.63 -3.97
C MET A 249 -18.79 6.12 -5.35
N GLY A 250 -18.66 7.40 -5.55
CA GLY A 250 -19.01 8.07 -6.80
C GLY A 250 -17.94 9.05 -7.26
N VAL A 251 -18.30 9.86 -8.25
CA VAL A 251 -17.49 10.97 -8.73
C VAL A 251 -18.27 12.27 -8.59
N ARG A 252 -17.58 13.33 -8.20
CA ARG A 252 -18.16 14.67 -8.12
C ARG A 252 -17.55 15.56 -9.18
N PRO A 253 -18.37 16.31 -9.95
CA PRO A 253 -17.87 17.34 -10.84
C PRO A 253 -17.09 18.40 -10.04
N THR A 254 -15.95 18.81 -10.54
CA THR A 254 -15.11 19.88 -9.98
C THR A 254 -14.69 20.84 -11.10
N VAL A 255 -14.22 22.02 -10.72
CA VAL A 255 -13.59 22.93 -11.68
C VAL A 255 -12.30 22.27 -12.17
N GLY A 256 -12.33 21.74 -13.41
CA GLY A 256 -11.19 21.03 -14.01
C GLY A 256 -11.31 19.50 -14.08
N GLY A 257 -12.51 18.92 -13.86
CA GLY A 257 -12.76 17.48 -14.04
C GLY A 257 -13.68 16.86 -13.00
N THR A 258 -13.48 15.57 -12.75
CA THR A 258 -14.22 14.82 -11.73
C THR A 258 -13.25 14.36 -10.63
N SER A 259 -13.70 14.38 -9.39
CA SER A 259 -12.95 13.85 -8.26
C SER A 259 -13.70 12.68 -7.62
N PRO A 260 -13.03 11.58 -7.27
CA PRO A 260 -13.67 10.50 -6.54
C PRO A 260 -14.07 10.99 -5.14
N VAL A 261 -15.25 10.57 -4.69
CA VAL A 261 -15.77 10.87 -3.35
C VAL A 261 -16.37 9.62 -2.75
N LEU A 262 -16.06 9.37 -1.48
CA LEU A 262 -16.68 8.35 -0.67
C LEU A 262 -17.56 9.05 0.35
N GLU A 263 -18.87 8.91 0.20
CA GLU A 263 -19.88 9.46 1.12
C GLU A 263 -20.42 8.33 1.98
N ILE A 264 -20.50 8.53 3.30
CA ILE A 264 -21.00 7.52 4.23
C ILE A 264 -22.11 8.12 5.08
N HIS A 265 -23.27 7.48 5.06
CA HIS A 265 -24.29 7.66 6.07
C HIS A 265 -24.06 6.65 7.19
N ILE A 266 -23.66 7.14 8.37
CA ILE A 266 -23.39 6.35 9.57
C ILE A 266 -24.69 6.30 10.36
N PHE A 267 -25.20 5.09 10.66
CA PHE A 267 -26.45 4.91 11.37
C PHE A 267 -26.27 5.24 12.85
N ASP A 268 -27.31 5.81 13.45
CA ASP A 268 -27.37 6.14 14.89
C ASP A 268 -26.18 7.01 15.37
N PHE A 269 -25.69 7.90 14.49
CA PHE A 269 -24.53 8.73 14.74
C PHE A 269 -24.81 10.22 14.52
N ASN A 270 -24.65 11.04 15.57
CA ASN A 270 -25.00 12.47 15.56
C ASN A 270 -23.83 13.41 15.90
N GLU A 271 -22.58 12.90 15.94
CA GLU A 271 -21.43 13.73 16.29
C GLU A 271 -20.82 14.44 15.08
N GLU A 272 -20.16 15.57 15.32
CA GLU A 272 -19.28 16.20 14.34
C GLU A 272 -17.93 15.50 14.29
N ILE A 273 -17.54 15.05 13.08
CA ILE A 273 -16.31 14.32 12.82
C ILE A 273 -15.45 14.93 11.69
N TYR A 274 -15.69 16.19 11.34
CA TYR A 274 -14.85 16.88 10.37
C TYR A 274 -13.39 16.93 10.84
N GLY A 275 -12.50 16.65 9.90
CA GLY A 275 -11.05 16.59 10.19
C GLY A 275 -10.58 15.29 10.83
N CYS A 276 -11.47 14.49 11.41
CA CYS A 276 -11.16 13.16 11.92
C CYS A 276 -10.83 12.20 10.80
N ARG A 277 -9.98 11.21 11.08
CA ARG A 277 -9.76 10.07 10.21
C ARG A 277 -10.63 8.93 10.68
N ILE A 278 -11.39 8.36 9.76
CA ILE A 278 -12.21 7.17 10.00
C ILE A 278 -11.76 6.03 9.11
N GLU A 279 -11.99 4.79 9.54
CA GLU A 279 -11.79 3.58 8.74
C GLU A 279 -13.14 3.00 8.36
N VAL A 280 -13.31 2.63 7.11
CA VAL A 280 -14.54 2.08 6.53
C VAL A 280 -14.26 0.66 6.10
N GLU A 281 -14.99 -0.28 6.65
CA GLU A 281 -14.95 -1.70 6.34
C GLU A 281 -16.11 -2.08 5.43
N PHE A 282 -15.82 -2.69 4.28
CA PHE A 282 -16.80 -3.02 3.25
C PHE A 282 -17.27 -4.47 3.38
N TYR A 283 -18.57 -4.69 3.31
CA TYR A 283 -19.21 -6.00 3.49
C TYR A 283 -19.88 -6.50 2.21
N GLN A 284 -20.71 -5.68 1.59
CA GLN A 284 -21.55 -6.09 0.46
C GLN A 284 -21.84 -4.91 -0.45
N LYS A 285 -21.89 -5.16 -1.74
CA LYS A 285 -22.39 -4.22 -2.74
C LYS A 285 -23.92 -4.33 -2.78
N ILE A 286 -24.59 -3.17 -2.80
CA ILE A 286 -26.04 -3.06 -2.86
C ILE A 286 -26.47 -2.76 -4.28
#